data_cb8f5c1fac56d58c405fd4b2de2a19c1
#
_entry.id   cb8f5c1fac56d58c405fd4b2de2a19c1
#
_cell.length_a   1.000
_cell.length_b   1.000
_cell.length_c   1.000
_cell.angle_alpha   90.00
_cell.angle_beta   90.00
_cell.angle_gamma   90.00
#
_symmetry.space_group_name_H-M   'P 1'
#
loop_
_entity.id
_entity.type
_entity.pdbx_description
1 polymer ?
#
loop_
_entity_poly.entity_id
_entity_poly.type
_entity_poly.pdbx_seq_one_letter_code
_entity_poly.pdbx_strand_id
1 'polypeptide(L)'
;GDVWITPTMVTLESVHPSFQPPDEAWLDYLSPELGERMGQAPAYLDEEGAACLAGALTKQREFVRRVHERGGLVLARTDPVSPKLVPGYGLHAEMANLVRAGLSPLQAISVASRNGAVALGLADEIGTLEPGKRADLVVVRGDPATDIARIGNTVWVFKAGVRYDPATLRESARGKIGLPTG
;
A
#
# COMPACT_ATOMS: atom_id res chain seq x y z
N GLY A 1 -15.69 22.78 1.26
CA GLY A 1 -14.29 22.77 1.64
C GLY A 1 -13.70 21.41 1.35
N ASP A 2 -12.48 21.39 0.83
CA ASP A 2 -11.84 20.14 0.42
C ASP A 2 -11.46 19.32 1.66
N VAL A 3 -12.07 18.15 1.81
CA VAL A 3 -11.70 17.18 2.85
C VAL A 3 -10.70 16.20 2.26
N TRP A 4 -9.53 16.13 2.89
CA TRP A 4 -8.47 15.20 2.53
C TRP A 4 -8.26 14.21 3.66
N ILE A 5 -8.22 12.92 3.36
CA ILE A 5 -8.00 11.89 4.36
C ILE A 5 -6.92 10.90 3.91
N THR A 6 -6.14 10.42 4.88
CA THR A 6 -5.16 9.34 4.72
C THR A 6 -5.54 8.20 5.66
N PRO A 7 -6.36 7.24 5.25
CA PRO A 7 -6.97 6.27 6.15
C PRO A 7 -5.97 5.30 6.79
N THR A 8 -4.93 4.90 6.06
CA THR A 8 -3.87 4.02 6.57
C THR A 8 -4.43 2.72 7.19
N MET A 9 -5.42 2.13 6.53
CA MET A 9 -6.17 0.96 7.04
C MET A 9 -5.27 -0.26 7.21
N VAL A 10 -4.28 -0.41 6.33
CA VAL A 10 -3.34 -1.54 6.36
C VAL A 10 -2.50 -1.57 7.62
N THR A 11 -2.16 -0.41 8.21
CA THR A 11 -1.41 -0.33 9.47
C THR A 11 -2.22 -0.94 10.62
N LEU A 12 -3.49 -0.59 10.74
CA LEU A 12 -4.38 -1.20 11.73
C LEU A 12 -4.62 -2.69 11.43
N GLU A 13 -4.81 -3.05 10.17
CA GLU A 13 -4.99 -4.45 9.78
C GLU A 13 -3.75 -5.30 10.09
N SER A 14 -2.54 -4.74 9.97
CA SER A 14 -1.28 -5.47 10.15
C SER A 14 -1.05 -5.98 11.58
N VAL A 15 -1.67 -5.37 12.58
CA VAL A 15 -1.61 -5.84 13.98
C VAL A 15 -2.66 -6.90 14.30
N HIS A 16 -3.59 -7.17 13.37
CA HIS A 16 -4.56 -8.25 13.55
C HIS A 16 -3.87 -9.63 13.43
N PRO A 17 -4.15 -10.60 14.33
CA PRO A 17 -3.50 -11.92 14.29
C PRO A 17 -3.61 -12.67 12.96
N SER A 18 -4.73 -12.49 12.25
CA SER A 18 -4.95 -13.13 10.94
C SER A 18 -4.31 -12.41 9.75
N PHE A 19 -3.67 -11.28 9.96
CA PHE A 19 -3.01 -10.58 8.87
C PHE A 19 -1.83 -11.40 8.32
N GLN A 20 -1.85 -11.63 7.04
CA GLN A 20 -0.76 -12.27 6.32
C GLN A 20 -0.16 -11.27 5.33
N PRO A 21 1.16 -11.07 5.34
CA PRO A 21 1.84 -10.31 4.30
C PRO A 21 1.59 -10.96 2.93
N PRO A 22 1.56 -10.18 1.86
CA PRO A 22 1.25 -10.68 0.51
C PRO A 22 2.33 -11.61 -0.09
N ASP A 23 3.51 -11.66 0.51
CA ASP A 23 4.65 -12.49 0.08
C ASP A 23 5.29 -13.11 1.33
N GLU A 24 5.43 -14.43 1.36
CA GLU A 24 6.06 -15.16 2.48
C GLU A 24 7.55 -14.79 2.63
N ALA A 25 8.20 -14.41 1.54
CA ALA A 25 9.60 -13.97 1.53
C ALA A 25 9.80 -12.51 2.01
N TRP A 26 8.77 -11.84 2.51
CA TRP A 26 8.87 -10.45 2.94
C TRP A 26 9.96 -10.20 4.01
N LEU A 27 10.22 -11.17 4.87
CA LEU A 27 11.29 -11.10 5.88
C LEU A 27 12.69 -11.01 5.25
N ASP A 28 12.89 -11.59 4.08
CA ASP A 28 14.18 -11.59 3.38
C ASP A 28 14.63 -10.18 2.96
N TYR A 29 13.69 -9.23 2.85
CA TYR A 29 14.00 -7.85 2.51
C TYR A 29 14.42 -7.01 3.71
N LEU A 30 14.09 -7.45 4.92
CA LEU A 30 14.44 -6.75 6.15
C LEU A 30 15.93 -6.96 6.47
N SER A 31 16.53 -5.98 7.15
CA SER A 31 17.83 -6.21 7.77
C SER A 31 17.73 -7.38 8.76
N PRO A 32 18.79 -8.14 8.99
CA PRO A 32 18.75 -9.31 9.90
C PRO A 32 18.16 -8.97 11.27
N GLU A 33 18.57 -7.83 11.84
CA GLU A 33 18.10 -7.37 13.15
C GLU A 33 16.59 -7.03 13.15
N LEU A 34 16.12 -6.33 12.12
CA LEU A 34 14.70 -5.99 12.01
C LEU A 34 13.87 -7.24 11.72
N GLY A 35 14.38 -8.16 10.89
CA GLY A 35 13.75 -9.43 10.58
C GLY A 35 13.56 -10.30 11.82
N GLU A 36 14.59 -10.42 12.66
CA GLU A 36 14.53 -11.14 13.92
C GLU A 36 13.49 -10.53 14.88
N ARG A 37 13.53 -9.21 15.07
CA ARG A 37 12.55 -8.49 15.92
C ARG A 37 11.11 -8.68 15.43
N MET A 38 10.88 -8.63 14.14
CA MET A 38 9.54 -8.77 13.57
C MET A 38 9.05 -10.23 13.57
N GLY A 39 9.96 -11.20 13.36
CA GLY A 39 9.66 -12.62 13.42
C GLY A 39 9.31 -13.10 14.84
N GLN A 40 9.86 -12.45 15.86
CA GLN A 40 9.63 -12.77 17.28
C GLN A 40 8.53 -11.92 17.91
N ALA A 41 7.96 -10.95 17.17
CA ALA A 41 6.94 -10.06 17.71
C ALA A 41 5.73 -10.89 18.22
N PRO A 42 5.37 -10.76 19.52
CA PRO A 42 4.22 -11.47 20.06
C PRO A 42 2.93 -11.00 19.37
N ALA A 43 1.89 -11.80 19.47
CA ALA A 43 0.56 -11.34 19.09
C ALA A 43 0.21 -10.11 19.94
N TYR A 44 -0.02 -8.97 19.28
CA TYR A 44 -0.32 -7.70 19.98
C TYR A 44 -1.71 -7.67 20.59
N LEU A 45 -2.58 -8.56 20.13
CA LEU A 45 -3.99 -8.59 20.52
C LEU A 45 -4.38 -10.01 20.92
N ASP A 46 -5.13 -10.10 22.00
CA ASP A 46 -5.91 -11.28 22.34
C ASP A 46 -7.19 -11.37 21.48
N GLU A 47 -8.03 -12.35 21.72
CA GLU A 47 -9.24 -12.59 20.93
C GLU A 47 -10.24 -11.41 21.02
N GLU A 48 -10.39 -10.80 22.19
CA GLU A 48 -11.27 -9.65 22.39
C GLU A 48 -10.73 -8.40 21.67
N GLY A 49 -9.43 -8.14 21.77
CA GLY A 49 -8.76 -7.05 21.07
C GLY A 49 -8.82 -7.22 19.55
N ALA A 50 -8.66 -8.45 19.04
CA ALA A 50 -8.80 -8.75 17.62
C ALA A 50 -10.24 -8.49 17.11
N ALA A 51 -11.25 -8.90 17.87
CA ALA A 51 -12.66 -8.63 17.52
C ALA A 51 -12.97 -7.13 17.55
N CYS A 52 -12.47 -6.40 18.55
CA CYS A 52 -12.59 -4.95 18.63
C CYS A 52 -11.97 -4.25 17.42
N LEU A 53 -10.75 -4.64 17.04
CA LEU A 53 -10.04 -4.11 15.87
C LEU A 53 -10.79 -4.38 14.57
N ALA A 54 -11.34 -5.59 14.39
CA ALA A 54 -12.15 -5.93 13.21
C ALA A 54 -13.39 -5.02 13.08
N GLY A 55 -14.04 -4.73 14.22
CA GLY A 55 -15.15 -3.77 14.28
C GLY A 55 -14.71 -2.33 13.93
N ALA A 56 -13.56 -1.90 14.44
CA ALA A 56 -12.99 -0.59 14.13
C ALA A 56 -12.64 -0.44 12.64
N LEU A 57 -12.00 -1.45 12.04
CA LEU A 57 -11.69 -1.49 10.61
C LEU A 57 -12.96 -1.42 9.74
N THR A 58 -14.03 -2.10 10.14
CA THR A 58 -15.32 -2.03 9.43
C THR A 58 -15.86 -0.60 9.42
N LYS A 59 -15.86 0.09 10.57
CA LYS A 59 -16.29 1.49 10.67
C LYS A 59 -15.38 2.44 9.89
N GLN A 60 -14.07 2.20 9.90
CA GLN A 60 -13.12 3.00 9.15
C GLN A 60 -13.34 2.86 7.64
N ARG A 61 -13.56 1.63 7.13
CA ARG A 61 -13.90 1.40 5.72
C ARG A 61 -15.20 2.11 5.32
N GLU A 62 -16.23 2.06 6.17
CA GLU A 62 -17.47 2.80 5.93
C GLU A 62 -17.24 4.33 5.89
N PHE A 63 -16.43 4.86 6.79
CA PHE A 63 -16.06 6.27 6.78
C PHE A 63 -15.32 6.66 5.49
N VAL A 64 -14.32 5.88 5.07
CA VAL A 64 -13.58 6.10 3.81
C VAL A 64 -14.53 6.12 2.61
N ARG A 65 -15.44 5.14 2.53
CA ARG A 65 -16.45 5.08 1.48
C ARG A 65 -17.30 6.35 1.44
N ARG A 66 -17.81 6.80 2.58
CA ARG A 66 -18.67 8.00 2.69
C ARG A 66 -17.91 9.28 2.30
N VAL A 67 -16.62 9.39 2.64
CA VAL A 67 -15.79 10.52 2.22
C VAL A 67 -15.62 10.51 0.70
N HIS A 68 -15.28 9.36 0.13
CA HIS A 68 -15.13 9.18 -1.32
C HIS A 68 -16.43 9.52 -2.08
N GLU A 69 -17.58 8.99 -1.65
CA GLU A 69 -18.90 9.24 -2.27
C GLU A 69 -19.31 10.71 -2.23
N ARG A 70 -18.79 11.49 -1.27
CA ARG A 70 -19.03 12.94 -1.16
C ARG A 70 -17.99 13.81 -1.88
N GLY A 71 -17.10 13.19 -2.68
CA GLY A 71 -16.07 13.90 -3.43
C GLY A 71 -14.88 14.34 -2.59
N GLY A 72 -14.71 13.83 -1.37
CA GLY A 72 -13.51 14.05 -0.57
C GLY A 72 -12.29 13.34 -1.18
N LEU A 73 -11.11 13.91 -1.00
CA LEU A 73 -9.87 13.35 -1.52
C LEU A 73 -9.34 12.28 -0.56
N VAL A 74 -9.43 11.03 -0.97
CA VAL A 74 -8.81 9.89 -0.28
C VAL A 74 -7.40 9.70 -0.81
N LEU A 75 -6.43 9.48 0.07
CA LEU A 75 -5.02 9.22 -0.24
C LEU A 75 -4.63 7.83 0.25
N ALA A 76 -3.85 7.09 -0.52
CA ALA A 76 -3.28 5.83 -0.09
C ALA A 76 -1.99 6.09 0.71
N ARG A 77 -1.94 5.58 1.94
CA ARG A 77 -0.77 5.64 2.82
C ARG A 77 -0.66 4.34 3.62
N THR A 78 0.57 3.95 3.97
CA THR A 78 0.82 2.64 4.58
C THR A 78 1.46 2.70 5.96
N ASP A 79 2.15 3.80 6.31
CA ASP A 79 2.85 3.98 7.59
C ASP A 79 3.65 2.71 8.00
N PRO A 80 4.73 2.36 7.29
CA PRO A 80 5.34 1.03 7.32
C PRO A 80 6.22 0.75 8.56
N VAL A 81 5.96 1.41 9.67
CA VAL A 81 6.57 1.11 10.99
C VAL A 81 5.82 0.06 11.79
N SER A 82 4.68 -0.41 11.26
CA SER A 82 3.85 -1.42 11.89
C SER A 82 4.39 -2.84 11.61
N PRO A 83 4.16 -3.80 12.52
CA PRO A 83 4.56 -5.19 12.31
C PRO A 83 4.03 -5.78 11.01
N LYS A 84 4.82 -6.63 10.37
CA LYS A 84 4.50 -7.33 9.11
C LYS A 84 4.24 -6.38 7.91
N LEU A 85 4.53 -5.10 8.03
CA LEU A 85 4.28 -4.11 6.99
C LEU A 85 5.59 -3.66 6.34
N VAL A 86 5.90 -4.24 5.20
CA VAL A 86 7.11 -3.91 4.43
C VAL A 86 6.83 -2.75 3.47
N PRO A 87 7.72 -1.73 3.39
CA PRO A 87 7.62 -0.67 2.39
C PRO A 87 7.43 -1.23 0.98
N GLY A 88 6.49 -0.65 0.23
CA GLY A 88 6.10 -1.13 -1.10
C GLY A 88 4.93 -2.12 -1.06
N TYR A 89 5.06 -3.24 -0.38
CA TYR A 89 3.98 -4.25 -0.25
C TYR A 89 2.76 -3.72 0.49
N GLY A 90 2.96 -2.89 1.50
CA GLY A 90 1.87 -2.26 2.24
C GLY A 90 0.90 -1.48 1.34
N LEU A 91 1.38 -0.86 0.27
CA LEU A 91 0.53 -0.12 -0.66
C LEU A 91 -0.47 -1.04 -1.40
N HIS A 92 -0.06 -2.26 -1.77
CA HIS A 92 -0.97 -3.22 -2.39
C HIS A 92 -2.09 -3.63 -1.43
N ALA A 93 -1.76 -3.85 -0.16
CA ALA A 93 -2.75 -4.17 0.88
C ALA A 93 -3.67 -2.98 1.17
N GLU A 94 -3.16 -1.74 1.18
CA GLU A 94 -4.00 -0.54 1.34
C GLU A 94 -4.96 -0.38 0.16
N MET A 95 -4.52 -0.59 -1.09
CA MET A 95 -5.43 -0.58 -2.24
C MET A 95 -6.50 -1.67 -2.15
N ALA A 96 -6.16 -2.86 -1.66
CA ALA A 96 -7.16 -3.89 -1.39
C ALA A 96 -8.16 -3.47 -0.29
N ASN A 97 -7.71 -2.76 0.74
CA ASN A 97 -8.59 -2.18 1.75
C ASN A 97 -9.53 -1.10 1.19
N LEU A 98 -9.05 -0.27 0.27
CA LEU A 98 -9.91 0.70 -0.43
C LEU A 98 -11.02 0.00 -1.22
N VAL A 99 -10.69 -1.12 -1.88
CA VAL A 99 -11.72 -1.93 -2.57
C VAL A 99 -12.68 -2.57 -1.57
N ARG A 100 -12.20 -3.11 -0.44
CA ARG A 100 -13.08 -3.61 0.64
C ARG A 100 -13.94 -2.51 1.26
N ALA A 101 -13.51 -1.25 1.20
CA ALA A 101 -14.29 -0.09 1.61
C ALA A 101 -15.39 0.28 0.60
N GLY A 102 -15.42 -0.33 -0.59
CA GLY A 102 -16.44 -0.13 -1.61
C GLY A 102 -16.00 0.70 -2.82
N LEU A 103 -14.73 1.07 -2.92
CA LEU A 103 -14.20 1.67 -4.14
C LEU A 103 -14.02 0.57 -5.22
N SER A 104 -14.19 0.93 -6.49
CA SER A 104 -13.79 0.02 -7.56
C SER A 104 -12.25 -0.13 -7.60
N PRO A 105 -11.72 -1.23 -8.16
CA PRO A 105 -10.27 -1.39 -8.32
C PRO A 105 -9.62 -0.20 -9.03
N LEU A 106 -10.25 0.33 -10.09
CA LEU A 106 -9.75 1.49 -10.82
C LEU A 106 -9.74 2.77 -9.96
N GLN A 107 -10.76 2.95 -9.10
CA GLN A 107 -10.78 4.06 -8.15
C GLN A 107 -9.66 3.92 -7.11
N ALA A 108 -9.40 2.71 -6.58
CA ALA A 108 -8.30 2.46 -5.66
C ALA A 108 -6.91 2.75 -6.29
N ILE A 109 -6.72 2.40 -7.57
CA ILE A 109 -5.52 2.74 -8.33
C ILE A 109 -5.40 4.28 -8.49
N SER A 110 -6.50 4.96 -8.80
CA SER A 110 -6.54 6.42 -8.91
C SER A 110 -6.19 7.10 -7.58
N VAL A 111 -6.68 6.56 -6.47
CA VAL A 111 -6.32 7.02 -5.10
C VAL A 111 -4.83 6.89 -4.87
N ALA A 112 -4.22 5.76 -5.26
CA ALA A 112 -2.81 5.49 -5.04
C ALA A 112 -1.86 6.24 -6.00
N SER A 113 -2.38 6.85 -7.07
CA SER A 113 -1.58 7.55 -8.08
C SER A 113 -2.00 9.01 -8.24
N ARG A 114 -3.13 9.27 -8.92
CA ARG A 114 -3.61 10.62 -9.24
C ARG A 114 -3.85 11.48 -8.00
N ASN A 115 -4.54 10.93 -6.99
CA ASN A 115 -4.84 11.70 -5.79
C ASN A 115 -3.57 12.06 -5.01
N GLY A 116 -2.58 11.17 -4.97
CA GLY A 116 -1.26 11.47 -4.42
C GLY A 116 -0.57 12.63 -5.15
N ALA A 117 -0.62 12.64 -6.48
CA ALA A 117 -0.07 13.73 -7.29
C ALA A 117 -0.79 15.08 -7.03
N VAL A 118 -2.12 15.05 -6.90
CA VAL A 118 -2.91 16.25 -6.53
C VAL A 118 -2.49 16.76 -5.16
N ALA A 119 -2.38 15.89 -4.17
CA ALA A 119 -1.99 16.26 -2.81
C ALA A 119 -0.58 16.87 -2.71
N LEU A 120 0.32 16.45 -3.60
CA LEU A 120 1.68 16.98 -3.69
C LEU A 120 1.81 18.22 -4.56
N GLY A 121 0.74 18.67 -5.23
CA GLY A 121 0.78 19.77 -6.19
C GLY A 121 1.52 19.41 -7.50
N LEU A 122 1.62 18.13 -7.83
CA LEU A 122 2.36 17.60 -8.98
C LEU A 122 1.44 16.97 -10.05
N ALA A 123 0.14 17.27 -10.01
CA ALA A 123 -0.84 16.66 -10.90
C ALA A 123 -0.59 16.92 -12.40
N ASP A 124 0.08 18.02 -12.72
CA ASP A 124 0.45 18.36 -14.11
C ASP A 124 1.67 17.55 -14.61
N GLU A 125 2.47 16.99 -13.68
CA GLU A 125 3.70 16.28 -14.01
C GLU A 125 3.55 14.74 -13.93
N ILE A 126 2.78 14.24 -12.95
CA ILE A 126 2.68 12.79 -12.62
C ILE A 126 1.25 12.41 -12.23
N GLY A 127 1.03 11.12 -11.94
CA GLY A 127 -0.20 10.57 -11.36
C GLY A 127 -1.20 10.04 -12.37
N THR A 128 -1.06 10.40 -13.64
CA THR A 128 -1.87 9.88 -14.76
C THR A 128 -1.00 9.56 -15.97
N LEU A 129 -1.50 8.72 -16.87
CA LEU A 129 -0.84 8.40 -18.14
C LEU A 129 -1.35 9.34 -19.23
N GLU A 130 -0.67 10.46 -19.41
CA GLU A 130 -1.00 11.50 -20.39
C GLU A 130 0.25 11.96 -21.14
N PRO A 131 0.14 12.32 -22.43
CA PRO A 131 1.24 12.92 -23.17
C PRO A 131 1.77 14.19 -22.47
N GLY A 132 3.09 14.29 -22.38
CA GLY A 132 3.76 15.42 -21.72
C GLY A 132 4.08 15.21 -20.25
N LYS A 133 3.46 14.24 -19.59
CA LYS A 133 3.81 13.89 -18.20
C LYS A 133 5.05 13.02 -18.12
N ARG A 134 5.69 13.03 -16.97
CA ARG A 134 6.86 12.18 -16.68
C ARG A 134 6.49 10.71 -16.73
N ALA A 135 7.27 9.92 -17.44
CA ALA A 135 7.06 8.49 -17.61
C ALA A 135 7.47 7.72 -16.34
N ASP A 136 6.75 7.95 -15.24
CA ASP A 136 6.78 7.19 -14.00
C ASP A 136 5.58 6.22 -14.05
N LEU A 137 5.80 4.95 -14.43
CA LEU A 137 4.72 3.99 -14.62
C LEU A 137 5.13 2.57 -14.27
N VAL A 138 4.15 1.74 -13.98
CA VAL A 138 4.32 0.31 -13.70
C VAL A 138 3.50 -0.49 -14.71
N VAL A 139 4.10 -1.51 -15.30
CA VAL A 139 3.42 -2.50 -16.12
C VAL A 139 3.15 -3.73 -15.28
N VAL A 140 1.91 -4.17 -15.21
CA VAL A 140 1.50 -5.35 -14.44
C VAL A 140 0.91 -6.41 -15.36
N ARG A 141 1.05 -7.68 -14.98
CA ARG A 141 0.43 -8.80 -15.68
C ARG A 141 -0.98 -9.02 -15.16
N GLY A 142 -1.93 -9.14 -16.09
CA GLY A 142 -3.36 -9.26 -15.78
C GLY A 142 -4.06 -7.91 -15.81
N ASP A 143 -5.28 -7.87 -15.29
CA ASP A 143 -6.12 -6.67 -15.29
C ASP A 143 -6.40 -6.22 -13.86
N PRO A 144 -5.60 -5.31 -13.29
CA PRO A 144 -5.83 -4.79 -11.94
C PRO A 144 -7.06 -3.86 -11.86
N ALA A 145 -7.63 -3.42 -12.98
CA ALA A 145 -8.86 -2.63 -12.98
C ALA A 145 -10.10 -3.47 -12.70
N THR A 146 -10.02 -4.79 -12.89
CA THR A 146 -11.08 -5.74 -12.55
C THR A 146 -10.77 -6.52 -11.27
N ASP A 147 -9.50 -6.81 -11.00
CA ASP A 147 -9.04 -7.54 -9.82
C ASP A 147 -7.79 -6.86 -9.23
N ILE A 148 -8.00 -6.12 -8.13
CA ILE A 148 -6.93 -5.34 -7.49
C ILE A 148 -5.76 -6.20 -7.01
N ALA A 149 -5.95 -7.49 -6.73
CA ALA A 149 -4.87 -8.39 -6.34
C ALA A 149 -3.79 -8.55 -7.42
N ARG A 150 -4.15 -8.29 -8.69
CA ARG A 150 -3.20 -8.30 -9.81
C ARG A 150 -2.16 -7.19 -9.77
N ILE A 151 -2.36 -6.13 -8.97
CA ILE A 151 -1.45 -4.99 -8.90
C ILE A 151 -0.02 -5.39 -8.51
N GLY A 152 0.14 -6.46 -7.73
CA GLY A 152 1.44 -7.01 -7.34
C GLY A 152 2.21 -7.72 -8.46
N ASN A 153 1.56 -8.08 -9.56
CA ASN A 153 2.15 -8.84 -10.69
C ASN A 153 3.00 -7.93 -11.59
N THR A 154 3.94 -7.18 -10.99
CA THR A 154 4.78 -6.21 -11.70
C THR A 154 5.69 -6.87 -12.71
N VAL A 155 5.62 -6.43 -13.97
CA VAL A 155 6.44 -6.88 -15.11
C VAL A 155 7.58 -5.90 -15.39
N TRP A 156 7.28 -4.59 -15.36
CA TRP A 156 8.26 -3.52 -15.56
C TRP A 156 7.95 -2.32 -14.68
N VAL A 157 8.99 -1.64 -14.25
CA VAL A 157 8.90 -0.33 -13.59
C VAL A 157 9.64 0.68 -14.46
N PHE A 158 9.01 1.85 -14.67
CA PHE A 158 9.64 2.97 -15.35
C PHE A 158 9.72 4.16 -14.41
N LYS A 159 10.88 4.78 -14.34
CA LYS A 159 11.13 6.02 -13.62
C LYS A 159 11.77 7.03 -14.56
N ALA A 160 11.09 8.13 -14.79
CA ALA A 160 11.51 9.16 -15.76
C ALA A 160 11.87 8.56 -17.15
N GLY A 161 11.09 7.58 -17.62
CA GLY A 161 11.30 6.88 -18.89
C GLY A 161 12.37 5.77 -18.86
N VAL A 162 13.15 5.64 -17.79
CA VAL A 162 14.13 4.56 -17.64
C VAL A 162 13.44 3.30 -17.14
N ARG A 163 13.64 2.20 -17.84
CA ARG A 163 13.07 0.88 -17.50
C ARG A 163 13.93 0.15 -16.47
N TYR A 164 13.27 -0.41 -15.47
CA TYR A 164 13.88 -1.27 -14.46
C TYR A 164 13.21 -2.63 -14.43
N ASP A 165 14.02 -3.67 -14.28
CA ASP A 165 13.55 -5.03 -14.01
C ASP A 165 13.15 -5.18 -12.54
N PRO A 166 11.90 -5.59 -12.22
CA PRO A 166 11.44 -5.74 -10.85
C PRO A 166 12.20 -6.79 -10.03
N ALA A 167 12.72 -7.85 -10.68
CA ALA A 167 13.50 -8.87 -9.98
C ALA A 167 14.83 -8.28 -9.49
N THR A 168 15.51 -7.52 -10.35
CA THR A 168 16.73 -6.79 -9.99
C THR A 168 16.51 -5.78 -8.88
N LEU A 169 15.39 -5.03 -8.93
CA LEU A 169 15.05 -4.07 -7.87
C LEU A 169 14.82 -4.78 -6.53
N ARG A 170 14.05 -5.87 -6.52
CA ARG A 170 13.81 -6.65 -5.30
C ARG A 170 15.09 -7.22 -4.73
N GLU A 171 15.93 -7.82 -5.57
CA GLU A 171 17.23 -8.37 -5.12
C GLU A 171 18.13 -7.28 -4.53
N SER A 172 18.12 -6.09 -5.12
CA SER A 172 18.90 -4.95 -4.59
C SER A 172 18.44 -4.48 -3.20
N ALA A 173 17.20 -4.77 -2.80
CA ALA A 173 16.61 -4.41 -1.51
C ALA A 173 16.76 -5.54 -0.46
N ARG A 174 17.14 -6.76 -0.86
CA ARG A 174 17.24 -7.92 0.04
C ARG A 174 18.17 -7.63 1.22
N GLY A 175 17.68 -7.84 2.43
CA GLY A 175 18.42 -7.62 3.66
C GLY A 175 18.73 -6.15 4.01
N LYS A 176 18.13 -5.18 3.28
CA LYS A 176 18.49 -3.75 3.43
C LYS A 176 17.36 -2.87 3.95
N ILE A 177 16.13 -3.40 4.06
CA ILE A 177 15.01 -2.63 4.59
C ILE A 177 15.11 -2.59 6.11
N GLY A 178 15.28 -1.41 6.66
CA GLY A 178 15.44 -1.11 8.08
C GLY A 178 16.48 -0.02 8.30
N LEU A 179 16.55 0.50 9.53
CA LEU A 179 17.61 1.44 9.88
C LEU A 179 18.90 0.65 10.08
N PRO A 180 20.01 1.03 9.45
CA PRO A 180 21.29 0.46 9.80
C PRO A 180 21.55 0.72 11.28
N THR A 181 21.90 -0.30 12.02
CA THR A 181 22.46 -0.14 13.35
C THR A 181 23.85 0.45 13.17
N GLY A 182 24.03 1.68 13.64
CA GLY A 182 25.32 2.38 13.63
C GLY A 182 26.31 1.71 14.55
#